data_ee594cd55a6d215e0fd82e4af4e72325
#
_entry.id   ee594cd55a6d215e0fd82e4af4e72325
#
_cell.length_a   1.000
_cell.length_b   1.000
_cell.length_c   1.000
_cell.angle_alpha   90.00
_cell.angle_beta   90.00
_cell.angle_gamma   90.00
#
_symmetry.space_group_name_H-M   'P 1'
#
loop_
_entity.id
_entity.type
_entity.pdbx_description
1 polymer ?
#
loop_
_entity_poly.entity_id
_entity_poly.type
_entity_poly.pdbx_seq_one_letter_code
_entity_poly.pdbx_strand_id
1 'polypeptide(L)'
;MGKLSSTHYLRVVVTVILLVSSVSVTLNSSKVNDAIASSVTNPEQSDYEMVGLSTEEKWPVLRISFPGKPFPNSLLGDLFDGDFSAHQYISEMSGGLSQLESTIVEGVWESQYEESYWGEDSDLERDSGSGSGGARELATQAIMGLLQNQDPSRWDLDGDYVVDRLLILHSGQPQEEGGPSSRIWSHFSLFHEPVVI
;
A
#
# COMPACT_ATOMS: atom_id res chain seq x y z
N MET A 1 3.22 -21.58 -56.55
CA MET A 1 2.63 -20.90 -55.42
C MET A 1 2.99 -21.70 -54.17
N GLY A 2 3.92 -21.21 -53.38
CA GLY A 2 4.37 -21.89 -52.17
C GLY A 2 3.29 -21.79 -51.06
N LYS A 3 2.91 -22.93 -50.49
CA LYS A 3 2.05 -22.96 -49.28
C LYS A 3 2.78 -22.30 -48.12
N LEU A 4 2.26 -21.20 -47.63
CA LEU A 4 2.68 -20.61 -46.36
C LEU A 4 2.54 -21.65 -45.25
N SER A 5 3.58 -21.82 -44.43
CA SER A 5 3.51 -22.78 -43.34
C SER A 5 2.44 -22.33 -42.34
N SER A 6 1.79 -23.27 -41.66
CA SER A 6 0.75 -23.04 -40.65
C SER A 6 1.21 -22.00 -39.59
N THR A 7 2.50 -22.00 -39.25
CA THR A 7 3.12 -21.06 -38.29
C THR A 7 3.15 -19.62 -38.81
N HIS A 8 3.37 -19.42 -40.13
CA HIS A 8 3.32 -18.09 -40.73
C HIS A 8 1.90 -17.54 -40.73
N TYR A 9 0.92 -18.39 -41.07
CA TYR A 9 -0.49 -18.01 -41.06
C TYR A 9 -0.93 -17.58 -39.63
N LEU A 10 -0.58 -18.37 -38.63
CA LEU A 10 -0.88 -18.06 -37.23
C LEU A 10 -0.26 -16.72 -36.80
N ARG A 11 1.01 -16.46 -37.14
CA ARG A 11 1.67 -15.19 -36.82
C ARG A 11 0.97 -14.00 -37.45
N VAL A 12 0.59 -14.11 -38.72
CA VAL A 12 -0.15 -13.05 -39.44
C VAL A 12 -1.50 -12.78 -38.76
N VAL A 13 -2.25 -13.83 -38.43
CA VAL A 13 -3.55 -13.70 -37.76
C VAL A 13 -3.40 -13.04 -36.39
N VAL A 14 -2.45 -13.47 -35.59
CA VAL A 14 -2.20 -12.86 -34.26
C VAL A 14 -1.80 -11.39 -34.41
N THR A 15 -0.92 -11.06 -35.36
CA THR A 15 -0.50 -9.66 -35.59
C THR A 15 -1.69 -8.79 -36.00
N VAL A 16 -2.56 -9.28 -36.88
CA VAL A 16 -3.77 -8.56 -37.32
C VAL A 16 -4.72 -8.34 -36.14
N ILE A 17 -4.93 -9.37 -35.30
CA ILE A 17 -5.77 -9.24 -34.11
C ILE A 17 -5.22 -8.18 -33.17
N LEU A 18 -3.91 -8.19 -32.88
CA LEU A 18 -3.27 -7.20 -32.04
C LEU A 18 -3.40 -5.77 -32.56
N LEU A 19 -3.20 -5.59 -33.88
CA LEU A 19 -3.36 -4.29 -34.53
C LEU A 19 -4.80 -3.79 -34.45
N VAL A 20 -5.78 -4.63 -34.76
CA VAL A 20 -7.21 -4.26 -34.72
C VAL A 20 -7.60 -3.94 -33.26
N SER A 21 -7.15 -4.73 -32.30
CA SER A 21 -7.39 -4.47 -30.87
C SER A 21 -6.78 -3.15 -30.40
N SER A 22 -5.54 -2.88 -30.79
CA SER A 22 -4.85 -1.62 -30.45
C SER A 22 -5.58 -0.40 -31.02
N VAL A 23 -5.97 -0.44 -32.29
CA VAL A 23 -6.75 0.64 -32.92
C VAL A 23 -8.12 0.80 -32.23
N SER A 24 -8.79 -0.31 -31.93
CA SER A 24 -10.08 -0.28 -31.24
C SER A 24 -9.99 0.35 -29.85
N VAL A 25 -8.97 0.01 -29.07
CA VAL A 25 -8.71 0.62 -27.75
C VAL A 25 -8.45 2.13 -27.89
N THR A 26 -7.64 2.53 -28.87
CA THR A 26 -7.31 3.94 -29.10
C THR A 26 -8.55 4.75 -29.48
N LEU A 27 -9.39 4.22 -30.39
CA LEU A 27 -10.60 4.90 -30.85
C LEU A 27 -11.70 4.94 -29.80
N ASN A 28 -11.68 4.06 -28.82
CA ASN A 28 -12.66 3.98 -27.74
C ASN A 28 -12.03 4.20 -26.35
N SER A 29 -10.98 4.97 -26.27
CA SER A 29 -10.19 5.15 -25.02
C SER A 29 -11.04 5.58 -23.84
N SER A 30 -12.02 6.47 -24.01
CA SER A 30 -12.94 6.85 -22.94
C SER A 30 -13.75 5.66 -22.41
N LYS A 31 -14.34 4.87 -23.31
CA LYS A 31 -15.13 3.69 -22.90
C LYS A 31 -14.28 2.61 -22.25
N VAL A 32 -13.03 2.46 -22.70
CA VAL A 32 -12.08 1.52 -22.08
C VAL A 32 -11.69 2.02 -20.68
N ASN A 33 -11.42 3.32 -20.53
CA ASN A 33 -11.12 3.91 -19.23
C ASN A 33 -12.32 3.79 -18.26
N ASP A 34 -13.54 4.06 -18.75
CA ASP A 34 -14.76 3.92 -17.95
C ASP A 34 -14.98 2.45 -17.52
N ALA A 35 -14.71 1.50 -18.44
CA ALA A 35 -14.81 0.07 -18.11
C ALA A 35 -13.75 -0.38 -17.12
N ILE A 36 -12.51 0.13 -17.24
CA ILE A 36 -11.45 -0.12 -16.26
C ILE A 36 -11.83 0.49 -14.91
N ALA A 37 -12.23 1.75 -14.89
CA ALA A 37 -12.68 2.43 -13.67
C ALA A 37 -13.81 1.67 -12.98
N SER A 38 -14.84 1.23 -13.76
CA SER A 38 -15.94 0.45 -13.21
C SER A 38 -15.56 -0.97 -12.75
N SER A 39 -14.48 -1.56 -13.28
CA SER A 39 -13.99 -2.87 -12.85
C SER A 39 -13.05 -2.80 -11.65
N VAL A 40 -12.45 -1.63 -11.43
CA VAL A 40 -11.58 -1.34 -10.28
C VAL A 40 -12.38 -0.83 -9.08
N THR A 41 -13.60 -0.33 -9.29
CA THR A 41 -14.51 0.00 -8.19
C THR A 41 -14.91 -1.29 -7.48
N ASN A 42 -14.21 -1.59 -6.39
CA ASN A 42 -14.57 -2.68 -5.50
C ASN A 42 -15.98 -2.38 -4.93
N PRO A 43 -16.97 -3.30 -5.03
CA PRO A 43 -18.30 -3.07 -4.48
C PRO A 43 -18.33 -2.93 -2.94
N GLU A 44 -17.23 -3.18 -2.28
CA GLU A 44 -17.02 -2.92 -0.84
C GLU A 44 -16.28 -1.59 -0.58
N GLN A 45 -16.31 -0.65 -1.52
CA GLN A 45 -15.69 0.65 -1.31
C GLN A 45 -16.33 1.32 -0.11
N SER A 46 -15.52 1.68 0.88
CA SER A 46 -15.95 2.48 2.02
C SER A 46 -16.60 3.77 1.53
N ASP A 47 -17.53 4.35 2.30
CA ASP A 47 -18.13 5.65 2.00
C ASP A 47 -17.08 6.80 2.03
N TYR A 48 -15.81 6.49 2.34
CA TYR A 48 -14.70 7.42 2.36
C TYR A 48 -14.01 7.44 1.00
N GLU A 49 -13.95 8.62 0.42
CA GLU A 49 -13.30 8.85 -0.87
C GLU A 49 -11.76 8.86 -0.66
N MET A 50 -11.04 8.12 -1.51
CA MET A 50 -9.58 8.19 -1.48
C MET A 50 -9.10 9.55 -1.97
N VAL A 51 -8.41 10.27 -1.11
CA VAL A 51 -7.76 11.52 -1.49
C VAL A 51 -6.69 11.26 -2.56
N GLY A 52 -6.75 11.98 -3.66
CA GLY A 52 -5.72 11.97 -4.70
C GLY A 52 -4.38 12.49 -4.17
N LEU A 53 -3.32 12.35 -4.96
CA LEU A 53 -2.01 12.88 -4.59
C LEU A 53 -2.10 14.40 -4.41
N SER A 54 -1.74 14.88 -3.23
CA SER A 54 -1.75 16.31 -2.89
C SER A 54 -0.38 16.95 -3.13
N THR A 55 -0.33 18.28 -3.14
CA THR A 55 0.94 19.01 -3.21
C THR A 55 1.78 18.84 -1.95
N GLU A 56 1.14 18.61 -0.82
CA GLU A 56 1.77 18.30 0.47
C GLU A 56 1.19 17.00 0.99
N GLU A 57 1.98 15.94 0.92
CA GLU A 57 1.66 14.64 1.49
C GLU A 57 2.10 14.63 2.96
N LYS A 58 1.18 14.42 3.88
CA LYS A 58 1.46 14.43 5.33
C LYS A 58 1.18 13.05 5.91
N TRP A 59 2.24 12.34 6.24
CA TRP A 59 2.12 10.97 6.74
C TRP A 59 2.60 10.85 8.18
N PRO A 60 1.72 10.48 9.13
CA PRO A 60 2.16 10.00 10.43
C PRO A 60 2.89 8.66 10.24
N VAL A 61 4.01 8.51 10.93
CA VAL A 61 4.83 7.29 10.91
C VAL A 61 4.73 6.64 12.26
N LEU A 62 4.09 5.47 12.32
CA LEU A 62 3.96 4.66 13.52
C LEU A 62 5.05 3.59 13.56
N ARG A 63 5.56 3.31 14.74
CA ARG A 63 6.60 2.30 14.97
C ARG A 63 6.08 1.20 15.86
N ILE A 64 6.27 -0.04 15.42
CA ILE A 64 5.87 -1.25 16.15
C ILE A 64 7.09 -2.07 16.48
N SER A 65 7.18 -2.54 17.72
CA SER A 65 8.13 -3.56 18.14
C SER A 65 7.43 -4.86 18.54
N PHE A 66 8.16 -5.96 18.43
CA PHE A 66 7.71 -7.27 18.88
C PHE A 66 8.53 -7.76 20.07
N PRO A 67 8.04 -8.70 20.88
CA PRO A 67 8.77 -9.26 22.00
C PRO A 67 10.18 -9.68 21.61
N GLY A 68 11.18 -9.17 22.34
CA GLY A 68 12.59 -9.43 22.07
C GLY A 68 13.16 -8.82 20.80
N LYS A 69 12.40 -8.04 20.05
CA LYS A 69 12.82 -7.33 18.83
C LYS A 69 12.55 -5.84 18.95
N PRO A 70 13.45 -5.07 19.56
CA PRO A 70 13.27 -3.61 19.66
C PRO A 70 13.30 -2.96 18.27
N PHE A 71 12.58 -1.85 18.12
CA PHE A 71 12.57 -1.10 16.86
C PHE A 71 13.94 -0.44 16.60
N PRO A 72 14.55 -0.66 15.42
CA PRO A 72 15.85 -0.08 15.08
C PRO A 72 15.71 1.37 14.61
N ASN A 73 15.94 2.33 15.51
CA ASN A 73 15.80 3.76 15.17
C ASN A 73 16.72 4.24 14.04
N SER A 74 17.82 3.54 13.76
CA SER A 74 18.71 3.84 12.63
C SER A 74 18.02 3.73 11.27
N LEU A 75 16.97 2.93 11.15
CA LEU A 75 16.21 2.75 9.92
C LEU A 75 15.51 4.04 9.46
N LEU A 76 15.15 4.92 10.39
CA LEU A 76 14.34 6.10 10.08
C LEU A 76 15.09 7.12 9.22
N GLY A 77 16.38 7.32 9.48
CA GLY A 77 17.20 8.24 8.69
C GLY A 77 17.30 7.78 7.23
N ASP A 78 17.62 6.52 7.02
CA ASP A 78 17.79 5.96 5.67
C ASP A 78 16.46 5.95 4.88
N LEU A 79 15.32 5.79 5.58
CA LEU A 79 14.02 5.71 4.93
C LEU A 79 13.49 7.09 4.47
N PHE A 80 13.77 8.14 5.23
CA PHE A 80 13.19 9.47 4.96
C PHE A 80 14.17 10.48 4.41
N ASP A 81 15.46 10.33 4.67
CA ASP A 81 16.48 11.32 4.30
C ASP A 81 17.50 10.75 3.30
N GLY A 82 17.90 11.57 2.35
CA GLY A 82 18.94 11.24 1.38
C GLY A 82 18.45 10.63 0.08
N ASP A 83 19.39 10.07 -0.68
CA ASP A 83 19.14 9.44 -1.97
C ASP A 83 18.33 8.15 -1.79
N PHE A 84 17.33 7.94 -2.65
CA PHE A 84 16.40 6.81 -2.63
C PHE A 84 15.45 6.79 -1.42
N SER A 85 15.31 7.91 -0.71
CA SER A 85 14.37 8.05 0.40
C SER A 85 12.91 8.13 -0.07
N ALA A 86 11.98 7.93 0.87
CA ALA A 86 10.55 8.09 0.59
C ALA A 86 10.21 9.52 0.13
N HIS A 87 10.88 10.53 0.69
CA HIS A 87 10.73 11.93 0.26
C HIS A 87 11.13 12.12 -1.20
N GLN A 88 12.31 11.60 -1.59
CA GLN A 88 12.76 11.67 -2.97
C GLN A 88 11.82 10.91 -3.90
N TYR A 89 11.40 9.70 -3.51
CA TYR A 89 10.49 8.88 -4.31
C TYR A 89 9.17 9.61 -4.62
N ILE A 90 8.50 10.18 -3.62
CA ILE A 90 7.26 10.93 -3.82
C ILE A 90 7.48 12.15 -4.72
N SER A 91 8.56 12.90 -4.51
CA SER A 91 8.89 14.05 -5.36
C SER A 91 9.13 13.65 -6.82
N GLU A 92 9.92 12.60 -7.07
CA GLU A 92 10.22 12.12 -8.43
C GLU A 92 9.00 11.55 -9.12
N MET A 93 8.22 10.71 -8.43
CA MET A 93 7.02 10.08 -9.00
C MET A 93 5.92 11.08 -9.33
N SER A 94 5.84 12.16 -8.59
CA SER A 94 4.91 13.26 -8.87
C SER A 94 5.43 14.27 -9.89
N GLY A 95 6.66 14.12 -10.41
CA GLY A 95 7.29 15.12 -11.25
C GLY A 95 7.61 16.44 -10.51
N GLY A 96 7.84 16.38 -9.20
CA GLY A 96 8.11 17.53 -8.32
C GLY A 96 6.84 18.27 -7.88
N LEU A 97 5.65 17.74 -8.16
CA LEU A 97 4.38 18.37 -7.79
C LEU A 97 3.98 18.12 -6.35
N SER A 98 4.42 17.01 -5.76
CA SER A 98 4.15 16.65 -4.37
C SER A 98 5.42 16.60 -3.54
N GLN A 99 5.30 17.01 -2.28
CA GLN A 99 6.34 16.92 -1.26
C GLN A 99 5.81 16.07 -0.11
N LEU A 100 6.61 15.14 0.39
CA LEU A 100 6.24 14.34 1.56
C LEU A 100 6.75 15.03 2.84
N GLU A 101 5.85 15.26 3.79
CA GLU A 101 6.14 15.57 5.17
C GLU A 101 5.83 14.34 6.02
N SER A 102 6.85 13.64 6.46
CA SER A 102 6.70 12.51 7.38
C SER A 102 6.82 12.98 8.83
N THR A 103 5.85 12.63 9.67
CA THR A 103 5.89 12.91 11.09
C THR A 103 6.06 11.61 11.87
N ILE A 104 7.24 11.40 12.45
CA ILE A 104 7.47 10.25 13.33
C ILE A 104 6.71 10.50 14.64
N VAL A 105 5.67 9.70 14.86
CA VAL A 105 4.86 9.78 16.08
C VAL A 105 5.70 9.34 17.28
N GLU A 106 5.57 10.06 18.39
CA GLU A 106 6.32 9.75 19.60
C GLU A 106 5.98 8.36 20.15
N GLY A 107 6.97 7.65 20.61
CA GLY A 107 6.84 6.29 21.15
C GLY A 107 7.03 5.20 20.11
N VAL A 108 7.06 4.00 20.59
CA VAL A 108 7.02 2.74 19.85
C VAL A 108 5.94 1.89 20.49
N TRP A 109 4.97 1.43 19.73
CA TRP A 109 3.97 0.53 20.27
C TRP A 109 4.55 -0.88 20.33
N GLU A 110 4.53 -1.49 21.51
CA GLU A 110 5.06 -2.84 21.71
C GLU A 110 3.92 -3.84 21.66
N SER A 111 3.98 -4.76 20.69
CA SER A 111 3.03 -5.85 20.56
C SER A 111 3.14 -6.81 21.74
N GLN A 112 2.00 -7.29 22.24
CA GLN A 112 1.98 -8.33 23.26
C GLN A 112 2.34 -9.71 22.69
N TYR A 113 2.28 -9.87 21.37
CA TYR A 113 2.52 -11.13 20.67
C TYR A 113 3.69 -11.01 19.71
N GLU A 114 4.31 -12.14 19.43
CA GLU A 114 5.36 -12.28 18.43
C GLU A 114 4.83 -11.90 17.03
N GLU A 115 5.72 -11.47 16.16
CA GLU A 115 5.41 -11.11 14.77
C GLU A 115 4.60 -12.19 14.03
N SER A 116 4.94 -13.48 14.25
CA SER A 116 4.25 -14.61 13.64
C SER A 116 2.77 -14.74 14.01
N TYR A 117 2.36 -14.19 15.14
CA TYR A 117 0.95 -14.16 15.52
C TYR A 117 0.12 -13.28 14.57
N TRP A 118 0.72 -12.27 14.00
CA TRP A 118 0.09 -11.31 13.11
C TRP A 118 0.28 -11.63 11.63
N GLY A 119 1.48 -12.13 11.27
CA GLY A 119 1.90 -12.34 9.90
C GLY A 119 1.68 -13.77 9.37
N GLU A 120 1.06 -14.68 10.14
CA GLU A 120 0.82 -16.03 9.65
C GLU A 120 -0.16 -16.02 8.47
N ASP A 121 0.27 -16.64 7.36
CA ASP A 121 -0.54 -16.78 6.16
C ASP A 121 -1.58 -17.91 6.34
N SER A 122 -2.76 -17.72 5.80
CA SER A 122 -3.73 -18.79 5.58
C SER A 122 -3.65 -19.30 4.15
N ASP A 123 -4.40 -20.37 3.85
CA ASP A 123 -4.49 -20.92 2.48
C ASP A 123 -5.11 -19.91 1.48
N LEU A 124 -5.78 -18.89 1.95
CA LEU A 124 -6.54 -17.95 1.13
C LEU A 124 -6.02 -16.51 1.20
N GLU A 125 -5.33 -16.13 2.26
CA GLU A 125 -4.98 -14.74 2.54
C GLU A 125 -3.63 -14.66 3.25
N ARG A 126 -2.80 -13.68 2.85
CA ARG A 126 -1.56 -13.34 3.54
C ARG A 126 -1.85 -12.54 4.80
N ASP A 127 -0.94 -12.66 5.78
CA ASP A 127 -0.99 -11.90 7.04
C ASP A 127 -2.36 -11.96 7.73
N SER A 128 -3.05 -13.10 7.59
CA SER A 128 -4.34 -13.33 8.23
C SER A 128 -4.21 -13.55 9.74
N GLY A 129 -3.01 -13.91 10.19
CA GLY A 129 -2.66 -14.13 11.59
C GLY A 129 -3.27 -15.37 12.21
N SER A 130 -2.78 -15.76 13.36
CA SER A 130 -3.24 -16.93 14.13
C SER A 130 -4.54 -16.64 14.91
N GLY A 131 -5.60 -16.27 14.20
CA GLY A 131 -6.91 -16.02 14.82
C GLY A 131 -7.11 -14.63 15.42
N SER A 132 -6.27 -13.68 15.05
CA SER A 132 -6.23 -12.31 15.62
C SER A 132 -6.73 -11.22 14.69
N GLY A 133 -7.04 -11.50 13.43
CA GLY A 133 -7.31 -10.48 12.40
C GLY A 133 -6.04 -9.96 11.71
N GLY A 134 -4.90 -10.58 11.96
CA GLY A 134 -3.66 -10.39 11.19
C GLY A 134 -3.05 -9.00 11.26
N ALA A 135 -2.37 -8.61 10.18
CA ALA A 135 -1.67 -7.33 10.09
C ALA A 135 -2.60 -6.12 10.20
N ARG A 136 -3.86 -6.24 9.79
CA ARG A 136 -4.86 -5.17 9.95
C ARG A 136 -5.18 -4.89 11.41
N GLU A 137 -5.39 -5.93 12.21
CA GLU A 137 -5.65 -5.77 13.64
C GLU A 137 -4.42 -5.23 14.38
N LEU A 138 -3.22 -5.69 14.00
CA LEU A 138 -1.96 -5.12 14.49
C LEU A 138 -1.90 -3.61 14.23
N ALA A 139 -2.21 -3.18 13.02
CA ALA A 139 -2.25 -1.77 12.63
C ALA A 139 -3.28 -0.99 13.46
N THR A 140 -4.49 -1.55 13.62
CA THR A 140 -5.56 -0.94 14.43
C THR A 140 -5.12 -0.72 15.87
N GLN A 141 -4.51 -1.71 16.50
CA GLN A 141 -4.04 -1.59 17.88
C GLN A 141 -2.90 -0.57 18.02
N ALA A 142 -1.98 -0.51 17.06
CA ALA A 142 -0.90 0.48 17.06
C ALA A 142 -1.44 1.91 16.87
N ILE A 143 -2.43 2.11 15.98
CA ILE A 143 -3.13 3.39 15.79
C ILE A 143 -3.75 3.84 17.11
N MET A 144 -4.58 3.00 17.73
CA MET A 144 -5.22 3.31 19.01
C MET A 144 -4.21 3.59 20.10
N GLY A 145 -3.10 2.85 20.14
CA GLY A 145 -2.06 3.01 21.18
C GLY A 145 -1.22 4.28 21.04
N LEU A 146 -0.97 4.73 19.82
CA LEU A 146 -0.05 5.84 19.56
C LEU A 146 -0.75 7.15 19.20
N LEU A 147 -1.93 7.10 18.59
CA LEU A 147 -2.61 8.30 18.11
C LEU A 147 -3.72 8.83 19.04
N GLN A 148 -4.19 8.06 20.01
CA GLN A 148 -5.31 8.47 20.90
C GLN A 148 -5.15 9.83 21.60
N ASN A 149 -3.91 10.32 21.75
CA ASN A 149 -3.61 11.61 22.37
C ASN A 149 -2.98 12.61 21.38
N GLN A 150 -3.05 12.32 20.08
CA GLN A 150 -2.55 13.19 19.03
C GLN A 150 -3.71 14.02 18.44
N ASP A 151 -3.37 15.13 17.83
CA ASP A 151 -4.31 15.87 16.99
C ASP A 151 -4.21 15.34 15.54
N PRO A 152 -5.19 14.56 15.06
CA PRO A 152 -5.13 13.96 13.74
C PRO A 152 -5.35 14.97 12.61
N SER A 153 -5.90 16.15 12.89
CA SER A 153 -6.27 17.16 11.89
C SER A 153 -5.11 17.61 11.01
N ARG A 154 -3.87 17.49 11.50
CA ARG A 154 -2.67 17.83 10.74
C ARG A 154 -2.34 16.83 9.62
N TRP A 155 -2.97 15.65 9.62
CA TRP A 155 -2.80 14.59 8.64
C TRP A 155 -4.07 14.31 7.84
N ASP A 156 -5.09 15.10 8.08
CA ASP A 156 -6.33 15.17 7.32
C ASP A 156 -6.09 16.13 6.13
N LEU A 157 -6.04 15.59 4.92
CA LEU A 157 -5.66 16.35 3.73
C LEU A 157 -6.84 17.01 3.03
N ASP A 158 -8.06 16.53 3.28
CA ASP A 158 -9.28 17.03 2.62
C ASP A 158 -10.30 17.67 3.59
N GLY A 159 -10.07 17.56 4.89
CA GLY A 159 -10.88 18.20 5.92
C GLY A 159 -12.11 17.39 6.34
N ASP A 160 -12.09 16.09 6.13
CA ASP A 160 -13.17 15.17 6.49
C ASP A 160 -13.05 14.56 7.90
N TYR A 161 -12.02 14.94 8.65
CA TYR A 161 -11.66 14.45 9.99
C TYR A 161 -11.10 13.03 10.01
N VAL A 162 -10.65 12.52 8.88
CA VAL A 162 -9.96 11.24 8.78
C VAL A 162 -8.50 11.46 8.41
N VAL A 163 -7.61 10.65 8.96
CA VAL A 163 -6.21 10.61 8.52
C VAL A 163 -6.14 9.83 7.22
N ASP A 164 -5.79 10.50 6.13
CA ASP A 164 -5.84 9.93 4.78
C ASP A 164 -4.77 8.87 4.52
N ARG A 165 -3.61 9.07 5.10
CA ARG A 165 -2.45 8.20 4.88
C ARG A 165 -1.64 8.06 6.14
N LEU A 166 -1.16 6.86 6.38
CA LEU A 166 -0.19 6.61 7.43
C LEU A 166 0.81 5.53 6.99
N LEU A 167 2.00 5.58 7.56
CA LEU A 167 3.02 4.57 7.40
C LEU A 167 3.25 3.85 8.72
N ILE A 168 3.21 2.52 8.66
CA ILE A 168 3.53 1.68 9.81
C ILE A 168 4.82 0.93 9.52
N LEU A 169 5.78 1.08 10.41
CA LEU A 169 7.05 0.38 10.39
C LEU A 169 7.12 -0.59 11.56
N HIS A 170 7.57 -1.80 11.31
CA HIS A 170 7.71 -2.81 12.35
C HIS A 170 9.16 -3.35 12.46
N SER A 171 9.53 -3.84 13.64
CA SER A 171 10.87 -4.35 13.93
C SER A 171 11.13 -5.78 13.43
N GLY A 172 10.13 -6.41 12.80
CA GLY A 172 10.24 -7.76 12.26
C GLY A 172 11.06 -7.80 10.97
N GLN A 173 11.48 -8.99 10.57
CA GLN A 173 12.06 -9.21 9.26
C GLN A 173 10.93 -9.44 8.26
N PRO A 174 10.83 -8.66 7.17
CA PRO A 174 9.73 -8.82 6.22
C PRO A 174 9.82 -10.15 5.45
N GLN A 175 8.67 -10.67 5.05
CA GLN A 175 8.59 -11.94 4.33
C GLN A 175 9.29 -11.87 2.97
N GLU A 176 9.18 -10.75 2.25
CA GLU A 176 9.78 -10.51 0.93
C GLU A 176 11.31 -10.52 0.93
N GLU A 177 11.95 -10.33 2.05
CA GLU A 177 13.41 -10.46 2.21
C GLU A 177 13.87 -11.89 2.55
N GLY A 178 13.01 -12.88 2.30
CA GLY A 178 13.29 -14.29 2.53
C GLY A 178 12.92 -14.79 3.93
N GLY A 179 12.06 -14.07 4.63
CA GLY A 179 11.44 -14.53 5.86
C GLY A 179 10.47 -15.71 5.62
N PRO A 180 10.15 -16.51 6.64
CA PRO A 180 9.13 -17.56 6.54
C PRO A 180 7.73 -16.94 6.36
N SER A 181 6.76 -17.73 5.90
CA SER A 181 5.36 -17.34 5.67
C SER A 181 4.59 -16.89 6.91
N SER A 182 5.23 -16.94 8.07
CA SER A 182 4.69 -16.38 9.31
C SER A 182 5.18 -14.96 9.63
N ARG A 183 5.93 -14.33 8.70
CA ARG A 183 6.35 -12.93 8.81
C ARG A 183 5.37 -12.04 8.08
N ILE A 184 5.30 -10.78 8.51
CA ILE A 184 4.46 -9.80 7.87
C ILE A 184 5.05 -9.44 6.50
N TRP A 185 4.21 -9.48 5.48
CA TRP A 185 4.54 -9.00 4.13
C TRP A 185 4.31 -7.50 4.06
N SER A 186 5.26 -6.74 3.48
CA SER A 186 5.04 -5.32 3.22
C SER A 186 3.92 -5.12 2.21
N HIS A 187 2.89 -4.41 2.58
CA HIS A 187 1.74 -4.20 1.72
C HIS A 187 1.09 -2.83 1.93
N PHE A 188 0.38 -2.39 0.92
CA PHE A 188 -0.55 -1.29 1.00
C PHE A 188 -1.96 -1.83 1.19
N SER A 189 -2.70 -1.30 2.13
CA SER A 189 -4.10 -1.66 2.32
C SER A 189 -4.93 -0.45 2.75
N LEU A 190 -6.23 -0.52 2.47
CA LEU A 190 -7.21 0.47 2.92
C LEU A 190 -7.95 -0.07 4.14
N PHE A 191 -8.22 0.80 5.09
CA PHE A 191 -9.24 0.53 6.09
C PHE A 191 -10.60 0.81 5.47
N HIS A 192 -11.52 -0.15 5.55
CA HIS A 192 -12.89 0.03 5.03
C HIS A 192 -13.70 0.99 5.90
N GLU A 193 -13.36 1.07 7.17
CA GLU A 193 -13.92 2.02 8.13
C GLU A 193 -12.78 2.67 8.89
N PRO A 194 -12.87 3.96 9.23
CA PRO A 194 -11.86 4.63 10.02
C PRO A 194 -11.68 3.99 11.39
N VAL A 195 -10.45 3.97 11.87
CA VAL A 195 -10.18 3.62 13.27
C VAL A 195 -10.50 4.86 14.12
N VAL A 196 -11.47 4.71 15.00
CA VAL A 196 -11.87 5.80 15.92
C VAL A 196 -10.89 5.87 17.08
N ILE A 197 -10.31 7.05 17.31
CA ILE A 197 -9.33 7.32 18.40
C ILE A 197 -9.84 8.41 19.33
#